data_098f9ba32ddde8552f0c0ee4363001ef
#
_entry.id   098f9ba32ddde8552f0c0ee4363001ef
#
_cell.length_a   1.000
_cell.length_b   1.000
_cell.length_c   1.000
_cell.angle_alpha   90.00
_cell.angle_beta   90.00
_cell.angle_gamma   90.00
#
_symmetry.space_group_name_H-M   'P 1'
#
loop_
_entity.id
_entity.type
_entity.pdbx_description
1 polymer ?
#
loop_
_entity_poly.entity_id
_entity_poly.type
_entity_poly.pdbx_seq_one_letter_code
_entity_poly.pdbx_strand_id
1 'polypeptide(L)'
;ETGIFRNQARMSGDKIPQIAAVLGSCTAGGAYVPAMSDESIIVKGNGTIFLAGPPLVKAATGEEVTAEELGGADVHTAQSGVADHFAEDEPEALRLVRNIVENLGPRQLAPSASATPENPAHDVEDLLGLIPMDNRTPVDIKEIIARVVDGSRFHEFKARYGATLICGFAHIHGHKVGIVANNGILFSESSMKGAHFVELCGQRGIPLVFLQNITGFMVGKAYEAGGIAKDGAKLVTAVSVSYTHLRAHETIDD
;
A
#
# COMPACT_ATOMS: atom_id res chain seq x y z
N GLU A 1 -15.69 6.84 -24.33
CA GLU A 1 -14.61 6.90 -23.31
C GLU A 1 -15.12 7.39 -21.96
N THR A 2 -15.98 8.42 -21.92
CA THR A 2 -16.54 8.94 -20.65
C THR A 2 -17.34 7.90 -19.84
N GLY A 3 -17.90 6.86 -20.49
CA GLY A 3 -18.66 5.80 -19.83
C GLY A 3 -17.80 4.87 -18.98
N ILE A 4 -16.59 4.52 -19.41
CA ILE A 4 -15.69 3.58 -18.68
C ILE A 4 -15.25 4.18 -17.36
N PHE A 5 -14.66 5.37 -17.38
CA PHE A 5 -14.16 6.03 -16.16
C PHE A 5 -15.28 6.37 -15.18
N ARG A 6 -16.43 6.81 -15.69
CA ARG A 6 -17.62 7.04 -14.85
C ARG A 6 -18.07 5.75 -14.17
N ASN A 7 -18.12 4.64 -14.90
CA ASN A 7 -18.52 3.36 -14.33
C ASN A 7 -17.48 2.88 -13.30
N GLN A 8 -16.21 3.00 -13.59
CA GLN A 8 -15.14 2.65 -12.66
C GLN A 8 -15.21 3.47 -11.36
N ALA A 9 -15.40 4.79 -11.47
CA ALA A 9 -15.60 5.67 -10.31
C ALA A 9 -16.86 5.30 -9.51
N ARG A 10 -17.97 4.94 -10.19
CA ARG A 10 -19.21 4.49 -9.51
C ARG A 10 -19.04 3.15 -8.82
N MET A 11 -18.34 2.20 -9.45
CA MET A 11 -18.03 0.91 -8.83
C MET A 11 -17.21 1.10 -7.55
N SER A 12 -16.22 2.01 -7.57
CA SER A 12 -15.46 2.38 -6.36
C SER A 12 -16.38 2.99 -5.29
N GLY A 13 -17.27 3.91 -5.66
CA GLY A 13 -18.26 4.50 -4.74
C GLY A 13 -19.23 3.46 -4.15
N ASP A 14 -19.58 2.45 -4.92
CA ASP A 14 -20.43 1.33 -4.48
C ASP A 14 -19.64 0.24 -3.73
N LYS A 15 -18.35 0.48 -3.45
CA LYS A 15 -17.42 -0.45 -2.77
C LYS A 15 -17.28 -1.79 -3.49
N ILE A 16 -17.30 -1.77 -4.82
CA ILE A 16 -17.03 -2.93 -5.66
C ILE A 16 -15.51 -2.99 -5.92
N PRO A 17 -14.80 -4.00 -5.42
CA PRO A 17 -13.35 -4.08 -5.57
C PRO A 17 -12.93 -4.17 -7.04
N GLN A 18 -11.90 -3.42 -7.40
CA GLN A 18 -11.35 -3.37 -8.74
C GLN A 18 -9.86 -3.66 -8.69
N ILE A 19 -9.44 -4.72 -9.38
CA ILE A 19 -8.04 -5.16 -9.46
C ILE A 19 -7.61 -5.09 -10.91
N ALA A 20 -6.48 -4.45 -11.19
CA ALA A 20 -5.90 -4.38 -12.53
C ALA A 20 -4.56 -5.15 -12.59
N ALA A 21 -4.40 -5.99 -13.62
CA ALA A 21 -3.13 -6.60 -13.96
C ALA A 21 -2.65 -6.05 -15.31
N VAL A 22 -1.55 -5.31 -15.29
CA VAL A 22 -0.97 -4.66 -16.47
C VAL A 22 0.04 -5.62 -17.09
N LEU A 23 -0.43 -6.37 -18.09
CA LEU A 23 0.33 -7.38 -18.83
C LEU A 23 0.77 -6.87 -20.22
N GLY A 24 0.60 -5.59 -20.47
CA GLY A 24 0.92 -4.95 -21.74
C GLY A 24 0.86 -3.44 -21.62
N SER A 25 0.81 -2.73 -22.75
CA SER A 25 0.85 -1.27 -22.75
C SER A 25 -0.52 -0.65 -22.45
N CYS A 26 -0.57 0.19 -21.41
CA CYS A 26 -1.70 1.04 -21.06
C CYS A 26 -1.36 2.50 -21.39
N THR A 27 -1.85 3.01 -22.52
CA THR A 27 -1.50 4.34 -23.05
C THR A 27 -2.70 5.27 -23.03
N ALA A 28 -2.45 6.55 -22.79
CA ALA A 28 -3.44 7.64 -22.79
C ALA A 28 -4.62 7.34 -21.85
N GLY A 29 -5.85 7.27 -22.37
CA GLY A 29 -7.04 6.91 -21.59
C GLY A 29 -6.93 5.53 -20.92
N GLY A 30 -6.24 4.58 -21.55
CA GLY A 30 -6.00 3.26 -20.98
C GLY A 30 -5.15 3.27 -19.69
N ALA A 31 -4.32 4.30 -19.51
CA ALA A 31 -3.50 4.46 -18.31
C ALA A 31 -4.34 4.71 -17.03
N TYR A 32 -5.52 5.30 -17.19
CA TYR A 32 -6.40 5.57 -16.05
C TYR A 32 -7.06 4.31 -15.49
N VAL A 33 -7.22 3.25 -16.29
CA VAL A 33 -7.88 2.02 -15.82
C VAL A 33 -7.11 1.40 -14.64
N PRO A 34 -5.81 1.08 -14.74
CA PRO A 34 -5.06 0.62 -13.59
C PRO A 34 -4.88 1.69 -12.51
N ALA A 35 -4.69 2.96 -12.87
CA ALA A 35 -4.48 4.05 -11.91
C ALA A 35 -5.70 4.36 -11.04
N MET A 36 -6.91 4.04 -11.51
CA MET A 36 -8.18 4.19 -10.75
C MET A 36 -8.63 2.90 -10.07
N SER A 37 -7.92 1.80 -10.25
CA SER A 37 -8.23 0.53 -9.58
C SER A 37 -7.80 0.57 -8.11
N ASP A 38 -8.43 -0.23 -7.26
CA ASP A 38 -8.11 -0.31 -5.83
C ASP A 38 -6.75 -0.93 -5.57
N GLU A 39 -6.38 -1.91 -6.39
CA GLU A 39 -5.03 -2.47 -6.45
C GLU A 39 -4.63 -2.80 -7.88
N SER A 40 -3.37 -2.53 -8.21
CA SER A 40 -2.81 -2.78 -9.53
C SER A 40 -1.47 -3.51 -9.47
N ILE A 41 -1.27 -4.42 -10.42
CA ILE A 41 -0.06 -5.19 -10.60
C ILE A 41 0.52 -4.82 -11.97
N ILE A 42 1.83 -4.67 -12.08
CA ILE A 42 2.50 -4.41 -13.35
C ILE A 42 3.63 -5.41 -13.56
N VAL A 43 3.68 -5.99 -14.78
CA VAL A 43 4.69 -6.97 -15.17
C VAL A 43 5.90 -6.26 -15.76
N LYS A 44 7.07 -6.56 -15.24
CA LYS A 44 8.36 -6.06 -15.71
C LYS A 44 8.59 -6.39 -17.20
N GLY A 45 9.08 -5.41 -17.94
CA GLY A 45 9.48 -5.56 -19.35
C GLY A 45 8.33 -5.76 -20.34
N ASN A 46 7.08 -5.93 -19.85
CA ASN A 46 5.90 -6.09 -20.69
C ASN A 46 4.80 -5.07 -20.35
N GLY A 47 4.51 -4.88 -19.07
CA GLY A 47 3.54 -3.91 -18.61
C GLY A 47 4.09 -2.48 -18.64
N THR A 48 3.34 -1.55 -19.23
CA THR A 48 3.68 -0.11 -19.16
C THR A 48 2.44 0.74 -18.97
N ILE A 49 2.59 1.84 -18.23
CA ILE A 49 1.52 2.81 -17.98
C ILE A 49 2.08 4.20 -18.28
N PHE A 50 1.52 4.93 -19.23
CA PHE A 50 1.89 6.32 -19.48
C PHE A 50 0.76 7.08 -20.23
N LEU A 51 0.65 8.37 -19.99
CA LEU A 51 -0.33 9.22 -20.69
C LEU A 51 0.08 9.49 -22.13
N ALA A 52 1.38 9.60 -22.38
CA ALA A 52 1.96 9.78 -23.70
C ALA A 52 3.11 8.80 -23.88
N GLY A 53 3.08 7.99 -24.93
CA GLY A 53 4.14 7.03 -25.24
C GLY A 53 5.43 7.70 -25.74
N PRO A 54 6.56 6.96 -25.83
CA PRO A 54 7.86 7.50 -26.23
C PRO A 54 7.87 8.32 -27.53
N PRO A 55 7.15 7.93 -28.59
CA PRO A 55 7.13 8.74 -29.81
C PRO A 55 6.53 10.14 -29.60
N LEU A 56 5.48 10.24 -28.77
CA LEU A 56 4.84 11.52 -28.49
C LEU A 56 5.69 12.38 -27.55
N VAL A 57 6.36 11.77 -26.55
CA VAL A 57 7.33 12.46 -25.68
C VAL A 57 8.45 13.05 -26.54
N LYS A 58 9.06 12.27 -27.44
CA LYS A 58 10.10 12.75 -28.37
C LYS A 58 9.60 13.92 -29.24
N ALA A 59 8.39 13.81 -29.77
CA ALA A 59 7.83 14.89 -30.59
C ALA A 59 7.54 16.18 -29.81
N ALA A 60 7.14 16.07 -28.52
CA ALA A 60 6.76 17.21 -27.71
C ALA A 60 7.96 17.88 -27.00
N THR A 61 8.93 17.10 -26.54
CA THR A 61 10.03 17.57 -25.68
C THR A 61 11.42 17.37 -26.27
N GLY A 62 11.54 16.55 -27.33
CA GLY A 62 12.83 16.11 -27.88
C GLY A 62 13.52 15.01 -27.08
N GLU A 63 12.93 14.57 -25.96
CA GLU A 63 13.50 13.54 -25.09
C GLU A 63 13.38 12.15 -25.74
N GLU A 64 14.48 11.39 -25.71
CA GLU A 64 14.51 9.99 -26.15
C GLU A 64 14.49 9.09 -24.92
N VAL A 65 13.43 8.31 -24.78
CA VAL A 65 13.18 7.43 -23.63
C VAL A 65 12.55 6.13 -24.11
N THR A 66 12.91 5.03 -23.50
CA THR A 66 12.25 3.74 -23.75
C THR A 66 10.91 3.67 -23.01
N ALA A 67 10.05 2.75 -23.42
CA ALA A 67 8.76 2.54 -22.74
C ALA A 67 8.94 2.11 -21.27
N GLU A 68 9.96 1.29 -21.00
CA GLU A 68 10.27 0.83 -19.64
C GLU A 68 10.78 1.96 -18.75
N GLU A 69 11.67 2.83 -19.27
CA GLU A 69 12.15 4.01 -18.53
C GLU A 69 11.06 5.05 -18.30
N LEU A 70 10.10 5.18 -19.22
CA LEU A 70 9.03 6.16 -19.13
C LEU A 70 7.92 5.73 -18.17
N GLY A 71 7.53 4.47 -18.21
CA GLY A 71 6.39 4.00 -17.43
C GLY A 71 6.34 2.48 -17.25
N GLY A 72 7.49 1.86 -17.06
CA GLY A 72 7.60 0.44 -16.76
C GLY A 72 7.41 0.12 -15.28
N ALA A 73 7.58 -1.16 -14.95
CA ALA A 73 7.29 -1.70 -13.63
C ALA A 73 8.13 -1.06 -12.52
N ASP A 74 9.43 -0.84 -12.75
CA ASP A 74 10.32 -0.21 -11.76
C ASP A 74 9.93 1.25 -11.47
N VAL A 75 9.53 2.00 -12.50
CA VAL A 75 9.09 3.39 -12.35
C VAL A 75 7.84 3.46 -11.50
N HIS A 76 6.83 2.65 -11.83
CA HIS A 76 5.52 2.78 -11.20
C HIS A 76 5.40 2.12 -9.83
N THR A 77 6.21 1.11 -9.54
CA THR A 77 6.18 0.46 -8.21
C THR A 77 7.16 1.05 -7.21
N ALA A 78 8.22 1.74 -7.65
CA ALA A 78 9.26 2.26 -6.75
C ALA A 78 9.35 3.79 -6.70
N GLN A 79 8.98 4.50 -7.79
CA GLN A 79 9.16 5.94 -7.88
C GLN A 79 7.83 6.69 -7.82
N SER A 80 6.89 6.39 -8.73
CA SER A 80 5.63 7.12 -8.81
C SER A 80 4.52 6.60 -7.90
N GLY A 81 4.57 5.32 -7.51
CA GLY A 81 3.53 4.67 -6.73
C GLY A 81 2.19 4.46 -7.47
N VAL A 82 2.16 4.61 -8.79
CA VAL A 82 0.96 4.38 -9.61
C VAL A 82 0.54 2.92 -9.59
N ALA A 83 1.51 1.98 -9.65
CA ALA A 83 1.24 0.57 -9.47
C ALA A 83 1.62 0.11 -8.05
N ASP A 84 0.86 -0.84 -7.52
CA ASP A 84 0.98 -1.29 -6.13
C ASP A 84 1.94 -2.47 -6.01
N HIS A 85 1.90 -3.38 -6.97
CA HIS A 85 2.65 -4.63 -6.95
C HIS A 85 3.47 -4.81 -8.22
N PHE A 86 4.73 -5.17 -8.01
CA PHE A 86 5.66 -5.54 -9.06
C PHE A 86 5.59 -7.05 -9.31
N ALA A 87 5.55 -7.47 -10.57
CA ALA A 87 5.65 -8.87 -10.97
C ALA A 87 6.81 -9.06 -11.95
N GLU A 88 7.63 -10.08 -11.73
CA GLU A 88 8.72 -10.41 -12.66
C GLU A 88 8.20 -10.98 -13.99
N ASP A 89 7.06 -11.68 -13.95
CA ASP A 89 6.43 -12.30 -15.10
C ASP A 89 4.90 -12.38 -14.97
N GLU A 90 4.22 -12.86 -16.03
CA GLU A 90 2.76 -13.01 -16.04
C GLU A 90 2.26 -14.07 -15.04
N PRO A 91 2.89 -15.25 -14.88
CA PRO A 91 2.52 -16.20 -13.84
C PRO A 91 2.55 -15.60 -12.44
N GLU A 92 3.55 -14.80 -12.13
CA GLU A 92 3.62 -14.11 -10.84
C GLU A 92 2.51 -13.06 -10.71
N ALA A 93 2.23 -12.28 -11.74
CA ALA A 93 1.13 -11.33 -11.74
C ALA A 93 -0.21 -12.02 -11.44
N LEU A 94 -0.49 -13.17 -12.06
CA LEU A 94 -1.70 -13.94 -11.79
C LEU A 94 -1.73 -14.51 -10.37
N ARG A 95 -0.59 -14.92 -9.81
CA ARG A 95 -0.49 -15.32 -8.42
C ARG A 95 -0.80 -14.16 -7.47
N LEU A 96 -0.29 -12.97 -7.75
CA LEU A 96 -0.59 -11.76 -6.98
C LEU A 96 -2.07 -11.39 -7.05
N VAL A 97 -2.70 -11.45 -8.24
CA VAL A 97 -4.16 -11.26 -8.36
C VAL A 97 -4.92 -12.21 -7.43
N ARG A 98 -4.55 -13.50 -7.43
CA ARG A 98 -5.20 -14.49 -6.54
C ARG A 98 -5.02 -14.15 -5.06
N ASN A 99 -3.83 -13.72 -4.67
CA ASN A 99 -3.56 -13.29 -3.29
C ASN A 99 -4.39 -12.07 -2.90
N ILE A 100 -4.53 -11.09 -3.80
CA ILE A 100 -5.39 -9.92 -3.57
C ILE A 100 -6.85 -10.35 -3.39
N VAL A 101 -7.35 -11.24 -4.28
CA VAL A 101 -8.73 -11.76 -4.18
C VAL A 101 -8.93 -12.53 -2.87
N GLU A 102 -7.97 -13.33 -2.45
CA GLU A 102 -8.00 -14.02 -1.14
C GLU A 102 -8.08 -13.01 0.02
N ASN A 103 -7.33 -11.91 -0.07
CA ASN A 103 -7.39 -10.83 0.91
C ASN A 103 -8.69 -10.03 0.87
N LEU A 104 -9.42 -9.98 -0.23
CA LEU A 104 -10.76 -9.40 -0.23
C LEU A 104 -11.70 -10.21 0.66
N GLY A 105 -11.64 -11.53 0.59
CA GLY A 105 -12.50 -12.42 1.34
C GLY A 105 -13.99 -12.26 0.99
N PRO A 106 -14.87 -13.00 1.65
CA PRO A 106 -16.30 -12.80 1.54
C PRO A 106 -16.71 -11.46 2.18
N ARG A 107 -17.68 -10.76 1.57
CA ARG A 107 -18.25 -9.53 2.15
C ARG A 107 -18.85 -9.84 3.51
N GLN A 108 -18.18 -9.43 4.57
CA GLN A 108 -18.65 -9.70 5.94
C GLN A 108 -19.62 -8.62 6.40
N LEU A 109 -20.76 -9.07 6.97
CA LEU A 109 -21.78 -8.22 7.59
C LEU A 109 -21.47 -7.92 9.07
N ALA A 110 -20.50 -8.61 9.67
CA ALA A 110 -20.05 -8.41 11.05
C ALA A 110 -18.60 -8.86 11.23
N PRO A 111 -17.84 -8.25 12.16
CA PRO A 111 -16.49 -8.71 12.49
C PRO A 111 -16.56 -10.05 13.20
N SER A 112 -16.32 -11.14 12.49
CA SER A 112 -16.08 -12.46 13.04
C SER A 112 -14.72 -12.96 12.58
N ALA A 113 -14.12 -13.91 13.32
CA ALA A 113 -12.89 -14.53 12.87
C ALA A 113 -13.10 -15.12 11.47
N SER A 114 -12.28 -14.71 10.50
CA SER A 114 -12.40 -15.13 9.09
C SER A 114 -11.55 -16.35 8.77
N ALA A 115 -10.64 -16.71 9.69
CA ALA A 115 -9.73 -17.84 9.55
C ALA A 115 -9.57 -18.58 10.90
N THR A 116 -9.06 -19.80 10.85
CA THR A 116 -8.65 -20.50 12.06
C THR A 116 -7.40 -19.81 12.62
N PRO A 117 -7.37 -19.43 13.91
CA PRO A 117 -6.18 -18.85 14.54
C PRO A 117 -4.97 -19.81 14.44
N GLU A 118 -3.83 -19.26 14.13
CA GLU A 118 -2.56 -19.97 14.10
C GLU A 118 -1.52 -19.20 14.92
N ASN A 119 -0.64 -19.92 15.60
CA ASN A 119 0.50 -19.27 16.23
C ASN A 119 1.44 -18.71 15.15
N PRO A 120 2.11 -17.57 15.41
CA PRO A 120 3.21 -17.11 14.57
C PRO A 120 4.24 -18.23 14.37
N ALA A 121 4.88 -18.24 13.20
CA ALA A 121 5.96 -19.19 12.90
C ALA A 121 7.26 -18.89 13.66
N HIS A 122 7.38 -17.65 14.15
CA HIS A 122 8.49 -17.18 14.99
C HIS A 122 8.03 -17.02 16.43
N ASP A 123 8.93 -17.30 17.38
CA ASP A 123 8.60 -17.19 18.80
C ASP A 123 8.37 -15.72 19.21
N VAL A 124 7.26 -15.48 19.89
CA VAL A 124 6.90 -14.14 20.37
C VAL A 124 7.88 -13.64 21.45
N GLU A 125 8.51 -14.54 22.22
CA GLU A 125 9.49 -14.16 23.24
C GLU A 125 10.77 -13.54 22.62
N ASP A 126 11.08 -13.84 21.35
CA ASP A 126 12.17 -13.20 20.61
C ASP A 126 12.02 -11.68 20.50
N LEU A 127 10.79 -11.14 20.66
CA LEU A 127 10.54 -9.69 20.65
C LEU A 127 11.38 -8.94 21.70
N LEU A 128 11.66 -9.58 22.83
CA LEU A 128 12.48 -8.99 23.89
C LEU A 128 13.95 -8.77 23.44
N GLY A 129 14.42 -9.57 22.49
CA GLY A 129 15.77 -9.46 21.92
C GLY A 129 15.86 -8.57 20.68
N LEU A 130 14.74 -8.29 20.02
CA LEU A 130 14.69 -7.51 18.78
C LEU A 130 14.75 -6.00 19.01
N ILE A 131 14.27 -5.53 20.16
CA ILE A 131 14.25 -4.10 20.49
C ILE A 131 15.59 -3.74 21.12
N PRO A 132 16.46 -2.98 20.42
CA PRO A 132 17.74 -2.60 20.97
C PRO A 132 17.58 -1.65 22.14
N MET A 133 18.49 -1.73 23.11
CA MET A 133 18.53 -0.79 24.23
C MET A 133 18.90 0.63 23.80
N ASP A 134 19.53 0.77 22.64
CA ASP A 134 19.83 2.06 22.02
C ASP A 134 18.76 2.44 21.02
N ASN A 135 18.02 3.50 21.31
CA ASN A 135 16.96 4.05 20.45
C ASN A 135 17.46 4.55 19.08
N ARG A 136 18.76 4.58 18.83
CA ARG A 136 19.35 4.97 17.55
C ARG A 136 19.50 3.79 16.58
N THR A 137 19.45 2.58 17.09
CA THR A 137 19.54 1.38 16.26
C THR A 137 18.18 1.11 15.62
N PRO A 138 18.06 1.14 14.28
CA PRO A 138 16.80 0.85 13.62
C PRO A 138 16.42 -0.62 13.82
N VAL A 139 15.13 -0.86 14.05
CA VAL A 139 14.52 -2.20 14.06
C VAL A 139 13.69 -2.34 12.81
N ASP A 140 13.84 -3.44 12.09
CA ASP A 140 12.91 -3.74 11.00
C ASP A 140 11.57 -4.16 11.60
N ILE A 141 10.56 -3.31 11.40
CA ILE A 141 9.21 -3.54 11.92
C ILE A 141 8.59 -4.85 11.40
N LYS A 142 9.05 -5.37 10.26
CA LYS A 142 8.59 -6.65 9.71
C LYS A 142 8.93 -7.83 10.62
N GLU A 143 10.04 -7.75 11.35
CA GLU A 143 10.41 -8.75 12.34
C GLU A 143 9.41 -8.79 13.51
N ILE A 144 8.88 -7.62 13.90
CA ILE A 144 7.82 -7.54 14.90
C ILE A 144 6.50 -8.07 14.33
N ILE A 145 6.13 -7.66 13.13
CA ILE A 145 4.91 -8.12 12.47
C ILE A 145 4.92 -9.66 12.36
N ALA A 146 6.04 -10.26 11.95
CA ALA A 146 6.16 -11.71 11.79
C ALA A 146 5.94 -12.50 13.09
N ARG A 147 6.11 -11.87 14.26
CA ARG A 147 5.90 -12.51 15.58
C ARG A 147 4.54 -12.22 16.20
N VAL A 148 3.73 -11.40 15.52
CA VAL A 148 2.40 -11.00 16.02
C VAL A 148 1.28 -11.61 15.18
N VAL A 149 1.52 -11.81 13.86
CA VAL A 149 0.47 -12.23 12.94
C VAL A 149 0.41 -13.75 12.78
N ASP A 150 -0.78 -14.27 12.53
CA ASP A 150 -1.05 -15.70 12.38
C ASP A 150 -0.18 -16.33 11.28
N GLY A 151 0.54 -17.39 11.65
CA GLY A 151 1.46 -18.12 10.77
C GLY A 151 2.57 -17.26 10.17
N SER A 152 2.83 -16.08 10.73
CA SER A 152 3.78 -15.06 10.22
C SER A 152 3.50 -14.64 8.77
N ARG A 153 2.24 -14.73 8.34
CA ARG A 153 1.81 -14.37 6.97
C ARG A 153 1.41 -12.91 6.89
N PHE A 154 2.11 -12.18 6.04
CA PHE A 154 1.88 -10.76 5.81
C PHE A 154 1.86 -10.46 4.31
N HIS A 155 0.75 -9.90 3.82
CA HIS A 155 0.62 -9.43 2.44
C HIS A 155 0.90 -7.92 2.40
N GLU A 156 2.14 -7.58 2.04
CA GLU A 156 2.59 -6.19 2.01
C GLU A 156 2.01 -5.44 0.81
N PHE A 157 1.42 -4.28 1.09
CA PHE A 157 0.91 -3.34 0.09
C PHE A 157 1.98 -2.32 -0.28
N LYS A 158 2.21 -2.09 -1.57
CA LYS A 158 3.21 -1.16 -2.09
C LYS A 158 4.61 -1.35 -1.44
N ALA A 159 5.11 -2.58 -1.41
CA ALA A 159 6.35 -2.92 -0.71
C ALA A 159 7.56 -2.06 -1.13
N ARG A 160 7.60 -1.62 -2.38
CA ARG A 160 8.71 -0.85 -2.97
C ARG A 160 8.54 0.67 -2.87
N TYR A 161 7.32 1.17 -2.57
CA TYR A 161 7.01 2.59 -2.48
C TYR A 161 6.84 3.02 -1.03
N GLY A 162 7.42 4.16 -0.65
CA GLY A 162 7.31 4.69 0.70
C GLY A 162 7.77 3.68 1.76
N ALA A 163 8.96 3.10 1.59
CA ALA A 163 9.46 1.96 2.37
C ALA A 163 9.63 2.24 3.88
N THR A 164 9.57 3.50 4.30
CA THR A 164 9.61 3.87 5.72
C THR A 164 8.25 3.78 6.42
N LEU A 165 7.20 3.40 5.68
CA LEU A 165 5.91 3.00 6.22
C LEU A 165 5.55 1.63 5.63
N ILE A 166 5.37 0.64 6.49
CA ILE A 166 4.93 -0.70 6.10
C ILE A 166 3.41 -0.77 6.22
N CYS A 167 2.75 -1.12 5.14
CA CYS A 167 1.31 -1.33 5.09
C CYS A 167 1.02 -2.71 4.54
N GLY A 168 0.03 -3.43 5.07
CA GLY A 168 -0.32 -4.73 4.53
C GLY A 168 -1.43 -5.43 5.30
N PHE A 169 -1.89 -6.55 4.76
CA PHE A 169 -2.96 -7.37 5.33
C PHE A 169 -2.39 -8.59 6.04
N ALA A 170 -3.00 -8.94 7.15
CA ALA A 170 -2.67 -10.11 7.95
C ALA A 170 -3.90 -10.67 8.67
N HIS A 171 -3.71 -11.75 9.41
CA HIS A 171 -4.67 -12.20 10.41
C HIS A 171 -4.00 -12.16 11.79
N ILE A 172 -4.78 -11.80 12.82
CA ILE A 172 -4.40 -11.88 14.23
C ILE A 172 -5.53 -12.60 14.95
N HIS A 173 -5.23 -13.76 15.52
CA HIS A 173 -6.23 -14.65 16.13
C HIS A 173 -7.42 -14.94 15.19
N GLY A 174 -7.14 -15.19 13.90
CA GLY A 174 -8.14 -15.45 12.88
C GLY A 174 -8.89 -14.22 12.37
N HIS A 175 -8.69 -13.05 12.96
CA HIS A 175 -9.31 -11.81 12.49
C HIS A 175 -8.45 -11.13 11.45
N LYS A 176 -9.05 -10.81 10.29
CA LYS A 176 -8.38 -10.04 9.24
C LYS A 176 -8.15 -8.61 9.72
N VAL A 177 -6.93 -8.12 9.56
CA VAL A 177 -6.52 -6.76 9.92
C VAL A 177 -5.67 -6.13 8.81
N GLY A 178 -5.75 -4.80 8.71
CA GLY A 178 -4.77 -3.98 8.00
C GLY A 178 -3.75 -3.46 9.01
N ILE A 179 -2.47 -3.67 8.73
CA ILE A 179 -1.38 -3.18 9.59
C ILE A 179 -0.75 -1.96 8.95
N VAL A 180 -0.62 -0.89 9.72
CA VAL A 180 0.14 0.33 9.38
C VAL A 180 1.25 0.48 10.41
N ALA A 181 2.49 0.30 9.98
CA ALA A 181 3.64 0.28 10.86
C ALA A 181 4.76 1.18 10.34
N ASN A 182 5.30 2.07 11.17
CA ASN A 182 6.42 2.89 10.74
C ASN A 182 7.73 2.09 10.80
N ASN A 183 8.57 2.27 9.78
CA ASN A 183 9.88 1.67 9.63
C ASN A 183 10.96 2.75 9.44
N GLY A 184 10.83 3.85 10.19
CA GLY A 184 11.69 5.01 10.11
C GLY A 184 10.94 6.34 10.04
N ILE A 185 11.62 7.37 9.54
CA ILE A 185 11.07 8.72 9.37
C ILE A 185 10.04 8.71 8.23
N LEU A 186 8.95 9.47 8.38
CA LEU A 186 7.94 9.59 7.33
C LEU A 186 8.34 10.62 6.26
N PHE A 187 8.12 10.25 5.02
CA PHE A 187 8.26 11.08 3.82
C PHE A 187 6.89 11.30 3.14
N SER A 188 6.85 12.12 2.11
CA SER A 188 5.64 12.31 1.29
C SER A 188 5.10 11.00 0.75
N GLU A 189 5.97 10.15 0.21
CA GLU A 189 5.62 8.83 -0.34
C GLU A 189 5.02 7.91 0.72
N SER A 190 5.56 7.94 1.93
CA SER A 190 5.05 7.17 3.07
C SER A 190 3.62 7.60 3.43
N SER A 191 3.38 8.93 3.44
CA SER A 191 2.06 9.49 3.71
C SER A 191 1.03 9.14 2.64
N MET A 192 1.42 9.21 1.37
CA MET A 192 0.58 8.85 0.24
C MET A 192 0.22 7.36 0.26
N LYS A 193 1.21 6.48 0.52
CA LYS A 193 1.00 5.05 0.71
C LYS A 193 0.03 4.77 1.87
N GLY A 194 0.27 5.40 3.02
CA GLY A 194 -0.55 5.22 4.20
C GLY A 194 -2.00 5.69 3.98
N ALA A 195 -2.20 6.86 3.36
CA ALA A 195 -3.54 7.37 3.04
C ALA A 195 -4.31 6.38 2.14
N HIS A 196 -3.70 5.95 1.05
CA HIS A 196 -4.31 4.98 0.13
C HIS A 196 -4.68 3.66 0.85
N PHE A 197 -3.77 3.12 1.66
CA PHE A 197 -4.01 1.86 2.37
C PHE A 197 -5.12 1.98 3.41
N VAL A 198 -5.17 3.08 4.17
CA VAL A 198 -6.22 3.35 5.16
C VAL A 198 -7.59 3.47 4.47
N GLU A 199 -7.67 4.19 3.34
CA GLU A 199 -8.89 4.30 2.55
C GLU A 199 -9.34 2.94 2.02
N LEU A 200 -8.42 2.12 1.52
CA LEU A 200 -8.67 0.76 1.04
C LEU A 200 -9.24 -0.14 2.16
N CYS A 201 -8.65 -0.08 3.36
CA CYS A 201 -9.16 -0.80 4.52
C CYS A 201 -10.56 -0.31 4.92
N GLY A 202 -10.79 1.01 4.89
CA GLY A 202 -12.09 1.61 5.18
C GLY A 202 -13.17 1.16 4.19
N GLN A 203 -12.87 1.11 2.90
CA GLN A 203 -13.78 0.61 1.87
C GLN A 203 -14.15 -0.87 2.09
N ARG A 204 -13.16 -1.68 2.47
CA ARG A 204 -13.31 -3.13 2.68
C ARG A 204 -13.85 -3.49 4.07
N GLY A 205 -14.00 -2.53 4.98
CA GLY A 205 -14.41 -2.78 6.36
C GLY A 205 -13.39 -3.58 7.16
N ILE A 206 -12.10 -3.47 6.82
CA ILE A 206 -11.00 -4.16 7.50
C ILE A 206 -10.50 -3.28 8.65
N PRO A 207 -10.50 -3.76 9.90
CA PRO A 207 -9.98 -3.01 11.04
C PRO A 207 -8.47 -2.78 10.91
N LEU A 208 -8.02 -1.61 11.38
CA LEU A 208 -6.62 -1.20 11.31
C LEU A 208 -5.91 -1.43 12.64
N VAL A 209 -4.68 -1.91 12.55
CA VAL A 209 -3.72 -1.99 13.67
C VAL A 209 -2.54 -1.08 13.34
N PHE A 210 -2.27 -0.13 14.23
CA PHE A 210 -1.14 0.78 14.12
C PHE A 210 0.00 0.32 15.02
N LEU A 211 1.17 0.08 14.44
CA LEU A 211 2.41 -0.21 15.18
C LEU A 211 3.33 1.02 15.02
N GLN A 212 3.39 1.84 16.05
CA GLN A 212 4.05 3.14 15.96
C GLN A 212 5.23 3.26 16.93
N ASN A 213 6.39 3.53 16.37
CA ASN A 213 7.57 4.02 17.07
C ASN A 213 8.19 5.13 16.21
N ILE A 214 7.47 6.25 16.11
CA ILE A 214 7.74 7.29 15.13
C ILE A 214 8.50 8.46 15.74
N THR A 215 9.54 8.93 15.02
CA THR A 215 10.24 10.18 15.36
C THR A 215 9.63 11.41 14.70
N GLY A 216 8.81 11.22 13.66
CA GLY A 216 8.13 12.30 12.94
C GLY A 216 8.32 12.25 11.43
N PHE A 217 7.96 13.36 10.79
CA PHE A 217 8.20 13.57 9.37
C PHE A 217 9.62 14.06 9.11
N MET A 218 10.13 13.81 7.90
CA MET A 218 11.37 14.41 7.44
C MET A 218 11.22 15.93 7.39
N VAL A 219 12.28 16.62 7.77
CA VAL A 219 12.34 18.09 7.82
C VAL A 219 13.37 18.61 6.84
N GLY A 220 13.16 19.83 6.36
CA GLY A 220 14.11 20.53 5.50
C GLY A 220 13.45 21.21 4.30
N LYS A 221 14.12 22.22 3.75
CA LYS A 221 13.59 23.09 2.68
C LYS A 221 13.07 22.31 1.47
N ALA A 222 13.77 21.26 1.06
CA ALA A 222 13.38 20.45 -0.11
C ALA A 222 12.07 19.69 0.13
N TYR A 223 11.88 19.15 1.34
CA TYR A 223 10.67 18.39 1.70
C TYR A 223 9.47 19.30 1.90
N GLU A 224 9.66 20.48 2.52
CA GLU A 224 8.60 21.48 2.64
C GLU A 224 8.16 22.00 1.26
N ALA A 225 9.12 22.35 0.41
CA ALA A 225 8.84 22.78 -0.97
C ALA A 225 8.23 21.65 -1.82
N GLY A 226 8.54 20.39 -1.52
CA GLY A 226 7.95 19.19 -2.13
C GLY A 226 6.52 18.89 -1.67
N GLY A 227 6.01 19.60 -0.65
CA GLY A 227 4.61 19.48 -0.21
C GLY A 227 4.37 18.41 0.86
N ILE A 228 5.39 18.06 1.66
CA ILE A 228 5.29 17.01 2.70
C ILE A 228 4.14 17.27 3.69
N ALA A 229 3.88 18.54 4.04
CA ALA A 229 2.77 18.90 4.92
C ALA A 229 1.40 18.58 4.29
N LYS A 230 1.26 18.78 2.96
CA LYS A 230 0.02 18.46 2.23
C LYS A 230 -0.19 16.95 2.12
N ASP A 231 0.87 16.22 1.87
CA ASP A 231 0.82 14.75 1.77
C ASP A 231 0.58 14.13 3.15
N GLY A 232 1.22 14.65 4.20
CA GLY A 232 0.92 14.27 5.58
C GLY A 232 -0.54 14.52 5.97
N ALA A 233 -1.11 15.66 5.55
CA ALA A 233 -2.52 15.97 5.79
C ALA A 233 -3.48 14.95 5.15
N LYS A 234 -3.13 14.36 4.01
CA LYS A 234 -3.93 13.30 3.37
C LYS A 234 -3.99 12.04 4.27
N LEU A 235 -2.85 11.63 4.83
CA LEU A 235 -2.81 10.50 5.76
C LEU A 235 -3.63 10.79 7.03
N VAL A 236 -3.48 11.98 7.61
CA VAL A 236 -4.26 12.39 8.79
C VAL A 236 -5.75 12.38 8.49
N THR A 237 -6.15 12.90 7.32
CA THR A 237 -7.55 12.91 6.89
C THR A 237 -8.07 11.48 6.72
N ALA A 238 -7.34 10.61 6.02
CA ALA A 238 -7.73 9.21 5.81
C ALA A 238 -7.95 8.49 7.14
N VAL A 239 -7.04 8.64 8.10
CA VAL A 239 -7.17 8.04 9.44
C VAL A 239 -8.38 8.63 10.18
N SER A 240 -8.60 9.94 10.10
CA SER A 240 -9.66 10.63 10.84
C SER A 240 -11.08 10.27 10.34
N VAL A 241 -11.23 9.97 9.04
CA VAL A 241 -12.52 9.60 8.44
C VAL A 241 -12.70 8.09 8.33
N SER A 242 -11.65 7.30 8.59
CA SER A 242 -11.80 5.85 8.65
C SER A 242 -12.64 5.51 9.89
N TYR A 243 -13.67 4.66 9.74
CA TYR A 243 -14.49 4.16 10.85
C TYR A 243 -13.73 3.14 11.71
N THR A 244 -12.46 3.38 11.94
CA THR A 244 -11.68 2.63 12.90
C THR A 244 -12.05 3.16 14.27
N HIS A 245 -12.53 2.29 15.16
CA HIS A 245 -12.63 2.61 16.58
C HIS A 245 -11.21 2.77 17.11
N LEU A 246 -10.64 3.95 16.94
CA LEU A 246 -9.44 4.35 17.65
C LEU A 246 -9.82 4.45 19.13
N ARG A 247 -9.60 3.38 19.88
CA ARG A 247 -9.44 3.52 21.32
C ARG A 247 -8.01 4.03 21.50
N ALA A 248 -7.86 5.34 21.61
CA ALA A 248 -6.71 5.89 22.28
C ALA A 248 -6.64 5.23 23.66
N HIS A 249 -5.53 4.65 24.02
CA HIS A 249 -5.24 4.40 25.43
C HIS A 249 -5.25 5.78 26.09
N GLU A 250 -6.32 6.09 26.81
CA GLU A 250 -6.24 7.13 27.82
C GLU A 250 -5.19 6.63 28.81
N THR A 251 -4.05 7.29 28.84
CA THR A 251 -3.16 7.21 29.99
C THR A 251 -3.99 7.71 31.17
N ILE A 252 -4.37 6.79 32.05
CA ILE A 252 -4.90 7.17 33.35
C ILE A 252 -3.71 7.81 34.07
N ASP A 253 -3.70 9.13 34.10
CA ASP A 253 -2.83 9.86 35.02
C ASP A 253 -3.36 9.57 36.42
N ASP A 254 -2.58 8.80 37.21
CA ASP A 254 -2.73 8.66 38.64
C ASP A 254 -2.21 9.91 39.37
#